data_abddcc2c648eb5d822da24eea622a831
#
_entry.id   abddcc2c648eb5d822da24eea622a831
#
_cell.length_a   1.000
_cell.length_b   1.000
_cell.length_c   1.000
_cell.angle_alpha   90.00
_cell.angle_beta   90.00
_cell.angle_gamma   90.00
#
_symmetry.space_group_name_H-M   'P 1'
#
loop_
_entity.id
_entity.type
_entity.pdbx_description
1 polymer ?
#
loop_
_entity_poly.entity_id
_entity_poly.type
_entity_poly.pdbx_seq_one_letter_code
_entity_poly.pdbx_strand_id
1 'polypeptide(L)'
;MNNPSLKYQKVYFDKKLMLKKVEIYDNDNNKKILMKIKKIKYNNKIKKETFNLDNNLNVDKEVVTEDKVSKIEDTIYPLYTPKDTKLKNQEIIKTSNGERLIQTFNGESSFTLIQETNNNLEYTNKFCEGEPIILNDVTGYIDDYSITWYDDNYSYYIVSKDLSQNELLQIASSITSPTIIK
;
A
#
# COMPACT_ATOMS: atom_id res chain seq x y z
N MET A 1 -14.10 -3.21 -10.80
CA MET A 1 -14.10 -3.90 -9.50
C MET A 1 -15.51 -4.36 -9.19
N ASN A 2 -15.76 -5.67 -9.19
CA ASN A 2 -17.02 -6.21 -8.72
C ASN A 2 -16.88 -6.53 -7.24
N ASN A 3 -17.46 -5.69 -6.38
CA ASN A 3 -17.54 -6.00 -4.96
C ASN A 3 -18.71 -6.97 -4.74
N PRO A 4 -18.48 -8.26 -4.38
CA PRO A 4 -19.53 -9.27 -4.26
C PRO A 4 -20.55 -8.98 -3.14
N SER A 5 -20.24 -8.07 -2.23
CA SER A 5 -21.15 -7.65 -1.15
C SER A 5 -22.13 -6.57 -1.55
N LEU A 6 -22.01 -5.96 -2.74
CA LEU A 6 -22.89 -4.91 -3.23
C LEU A 6 -23.67 -5.38 -4.44
N LYS A 7 -25.01 -5.26 -4.40
CA LYS A 7 -25.92 -5.82 -5.39
C LYS A 7 -26.30 -4.82 -6.48
N TYR A 8 -26.74 -3.62 -6.08
CA TYR A 8 -27.20 -2.60 -7.00
C TYR A 8 -27.10 -1.20 -6.41
N GLN A 9 -27.20 -0.19 -7.28
CA GLN A 9 -27.27 1.20 -6.88
C GLN A 9 -28.52 1.89 -7.45
N LYS A 10 -29.06 2.86 -6.70
CA LYS A 10 -30.11 3.78 -7.15
C LYS A 10 -29.50 5.17 -7.28
N VAL A 11 -29.63 5.74 -8.48
CA VAL A 11 -29.12 7.09 -8.79
C VAL A 11 -30.31 8.01 -9.01
N TYR A 12 -30.34 9.13 -8.29
CA TYR A 12 -31.43 10.09 -8.33
C TYR A 12 -30.99 11.40 -8.95
N PHE A 13 -31.77 11.88 -9.90
CA PHE A 13 -31.55 13.15 -10.58
C PHE A 13 -32.68 14.12 -10.26
N ASP A 14 -32.43 15.42 -10.38
CA ASP A 14 -33.47 16.43 -10.34
C ASP A 14 -34.10 16.63 -11.75
N LYS A 15 -35.07 17.58 -11.84
CA LYS A 15 -35.77 17.92 -13.11
C LYS A 15 -34.83 18.45 -14.20
N LYS A 16 -33.60 18.89 -13.82
CA LYS A 16 -32.56 19.37 -14.74
C LYS A 16 -31.50 18.31 -15.04
N LEU A 17 -31.79 17.04 -14.72
CA LEU A 17 -30.86 15.91 -14.84
C LEU A 17 -29.57 16.06 -14.04
N MET A 18 -29.63 16.82 -12.95
CA MET A 18 -28.50 16.98 -12.05
C MET A 18 -28.54 15.89 -11.00
N LEU A 19 -27.38 15.24 -10.75
CA LEU A 19 -27.24 14.20 -9.75
C LEU A 19 -27.52 14.77 -8.36
N LYS A 20 -28.44 14.15 -7.62
CA LYS A 20 -28.86 14.57 -6.26
C LYS A 20 -28.44 13.59 -5.20
N LYS A 21 -28.55 12.31 -5.46
CA LYS A 21 -28.35 11.28 -4.47
C LYS A 21 -27.96 9.96 -5.12
N VAL A 22 -27.10 9.22 -4.49
CA VAL A 22 -26.79 7.82 -4.83
C VAL A 22 -26.98 6.97 -3.58
N GLU A 23 -27.62 5.85 -3.72
CA GLU A 23 -27.83 4.84 -2.69
C GLU A 23 -27.30 3.51 -3.20
N ILE A 24 -26.49 2.82 -2.41
CA ILE A 24 -25.93 1.51 -2.74
C ILE A 24 -26.44 0.48 -1.74
N TYR A 25 -26.86 -0.68 -2.24
CA TYR A 25 -27.52 -1.73 -1.50
C TYR A 25 -26.74 -3.06 -1.59
N ASP A 26 -26.76 -3.80 -0.51
CA ASP A 26 -26.19 -5.16 -0.43
C ASP A 26 -27.14 -6.22 -1.03
N ASN A 27 -26.73 -7.50 -0.91
CA ASN A 27 -27.52 -8.63 -1.39
C ASN A 27 -28.83 -8.82 -0.63
N ASP A 28 -28.90 -8.35 0.61
CA ASP A 28 -30.10 -8.43 1.48
C ASP A 28 -31.00 -7.22 1.35
N ASN A 29 -30.74 -6.33 0.36
CA ASN A 29 -31.43 -5.08 0.13
C ASN A 29 -31.28 -4.04 1.26
N ASN A 30 -30.28 -4.17 2.13
CA ASN A 30 -29.95 -3.14 3.10
C ASN A 30 -29.14 -2.03 2.43
N LYS A 31 -29.47 -0.78 2.76
CA LYS A 31 -28.73 0.38 2.27
C LYS A 31 -27.39 0.47 3.01
N LYS A 32 -26.29 0.29 2.29
CA LYS A 32 -24.92 0.36 2.85
C LYS A 32 -24.28 1.74 2.69
N ILE A 33 -24.54 2.39 1.56
CA ILE A 33 -23.94 3.70 1.26
C ILE A 33 -25.03 4.68 0.84
N LEU A 34 -25.01 5.87 1.41
CA LEU A 34 -25.84 7.00 1.03
C LEU A 34 -24.97 8.21 0.75
N MET A 35 -24.91 8.62 -0.52
CA MET A 35 -24.25 9.84 -0.95
C MET A 35 -25.32 10.90 -1.28
N LYS A 36 -25.27 12.06 -0.63
CA LYS A 36 -26.12 13.22 -0.95
C LYS A 36 -25.26 14.34 -1.51
N ILE A 37 -25.63 14.82 -2.69
CA ILE A 37 -24.92 15.91 -3.36
C ILE A 37 -25.56 17.25 -2.97
N LYS A 38 -24.86 18.04 -2.18
CA LYS A 38 -25.36 19.35 -1.73
C LYS A 38 -25.27 20.42 -2.81
N LYS A 39 -24.18 20.40 -3.59
CA LYS A 39 -23.94 21.43 -4.63
C LYS A 39 -22.98 20.87 -5.69
N ILE A 40 -23.33 21.04 -6.96
CA ILE A 40 -22.43 20.79 -8.10
C ILE A 40 -22.27 22.12 -8.84
N LYS A 41 -21.06 22.48 -9.16
CA LYS A 41 -20.72 23.59 -10.04
C LYS A 41 -20.14 23.04 -11.32
N TYR A 42 -20.75 23.39 -12.45
CA TYR A 42 -20.27 22.98 -13.77
C TYR A 42 -19.49 24.12 -14.43
N ASN A 43 -18.57 23.76 -15.30
CA ASN A 43 -17.80 24.71 -16.11
C ASN A 43 -17.08 25.81 -15.29
N ASN A 44 -16.68 25.52 -14.07
CA ASN A 44 -15.82 26.45 -13.34
C ASN A 44 -14.48 26.55 -14.06
N LYS A 45 -14.06 27.78 -14.38
CA LYS A 45 -12.67 28.03 -14.76
C LYS A 45 -11.79 27.73 -13.54
N ILE A 46 -11.12 26.58 -13.59
CA ILE A 46 -10.15 26.21 -12.55
C ILE A 46 -8.87 26.96 -12.88
N LYS A 47 -8.40 27.75 -11.94
CA LYS A 47 -7.14 28.47 -12.09
C LYS A 47 -5.98 27.48 -12.10
N LYS A 48 -4.92 27.78 -12.86
CA LYS A 48 -3.71 26.92 -12.89
C LYS A 48 -3.10 26.69 -11.50
N GLU A 49 -3.19 27.71 -10.64
CA GLU A 49 -2.69 27.66 -9.27
C GLU A 49 -3.43 26.63 -8.40
N THR A 50 -4.66 26.23 -8.78
CA THR A 50 -5.43 25.18 -8.09
C THR A 50 -4.76 23.80 -8.19
N PHE A 51 -3.93 23.60 -9.21
CA PHE A 51 -3.16 22.37 -9.41
C PHE A 51 -1.72 22.48 -8.90
N ASN A 52 -1.36 23.60 -8.28
CA ASN A 52 -0.06 23.72 -7.64
C ASN A 52 -0.15 23.04 -6.26
N LEU A 53 0.64 21.99 -6.07
CA LEU A 53 0.68 21.20 -4.84
C LEU A 53 1.01 22.09 -3.63
N ASP A 54 1.97 23.02 -3.79
CA ASP A 54 2.45 23.89 -2.71
C ASP A 54 1.37 24.84 -2.19
N ASN A 55 0.39 25.22 -3.05
CA ASN A 55 -0.70 26.11 -2.68
C ASN A 55 -1.92 25.36 -2.09
N ASN A 56 -2.04 24.09 -2.34
CA ASN A 56 -3.15 23.25 -1.88
C ASN A 56 -2.82 22.47 -0.61
N LEU A 57 -1.56 22.30 -0.32
CA LEU A 57 -1.07 21.82 0.98
C LEU A 57 -1.12 22.97 1.98
N ASN A 58 -2.33 23.48 2.28
CA ASN A 58 -2.59 24.10 3.58
C ASN A 58 -2.65 22.99 4.64
N VAL A 59 -1.62 22.21 4.70
CA VAL A 59 -1.24 21.57 5.93
C VAL A 59 -0.77 22.74 6.81
N ASP A 60 -1.44 22.98 7.95
CA ASP A 60 -0.84 23.76 9.01
C ASP A 60 0.64 23.38 8.99
N LYS A 61 1.50 24.37 8.78
CA LYS A 61 2.93 24.17 8.95
C LYS A 61 3.11 23.92 10.44
N GLU A 62 2.80 22.72 10.86
CA GLU A 62 3.49 22.15 12.00
C GLU A 62 4.96 22.37 11.69
N VAL A 63 5.59 23.13 12.56
CA VAL A 63 7.02 23.40 12.54
C VAL A 63 7.68 22.05 12.25
N VAL A 64 8.15 21.88 11.02
CA VAL A 64 8.93 20.73 10.63
C VAL A 64 10.19 20.82 11.48
N THR A 65 10.13 20.23 12.66
CA THR A 65 11.33 19.82 13.38
C THR A 65 12.08 18.99 12.39
N GLU A 66 13.34 19.33 12.13
CA GLU A 66 14.25 18.65 11.19
C GLU A 66 13.88 17.17 11.11
N ASP A 67 13.35 16.75 9.95
CA ASP A 67 12.88 15.38 9.75
C ASP A 67 14.05 14.46 10.12
N LYS A 68 13.92 13.81 11.26
CA LYS A 68 14.81 12.71 11.58
C LYS A 68 14.61 11.70 10.47
N VAL A 69 15.57 11.66 9.56
CA VAL A 69 15.59 10.65 8.50
C VAL A 69 15.41 9.30 9.20
N SER A 70 14.29 8.66 9.03
CA SER A 70 14.03 7.36 9.63
C SER A 70 15.10 6.39 9.14
N LYS A 71 15.69 5.67 10.06
CA LYS A 71 16.72 4.69 9.78
C LYS A 71 16.14 3.29 9.97
N ILE A 72 16.71 2.35 9.25
CA ILE A 72 16.43 0.94 9.49
C ILE A 72 17.18 0.51 10.74
N GLU A 73 16.46 0.37 11.85
CA GLU A 73 17.03 -0.06 13.13
C GLU A 73 17.22 -1.57 13.18
N ASP A 74 16.25 -2.31 12.63
CA ASP A 74 16.22 -3.76 12.63
C ASP A 74 16.18 -4.30 11.20
N THR A 75 17.18 -5.07 10.84
CA THR A 75 17.23 -5.78 9.56
C THR A 75 16.48 -7.10 9.67
N ILE A 76 15.53 -7.31 8.79
CA ILE A 76 14.80 -8.57 8.72
C ILE A 76 15.51 -9.58 7.80
N TYR A 77 15.34 -10.85 8.11
CA TYR A 77 15.81 -11.96 7.28
C TYR A 77 14.71 -13.01 7.15
N PRO A 78 14.51 -13.61 5.97
CA PRO A 78 13.60 -14.73 5.84
C PRO A 78 14.19 -15.96 6.57
N LEU A 79 13.36 -16.62 7.40
CA LEU A 79 13.70 -17.87 8.04
C LEU A 79 13.63 -19.07 7.09
N TYR A 80 12.91 -18.90 5.98
CA TYR A 80 12.80 -19.86 4.89
C TYR A 80 13.36 -19.23 3.61
N THR A 81 14.22 -19.96 2.93
CA THR A 81 14.66 -19.67 1.56
C THR A 81 14.55 -20.95 0.72
N PRO A 82 14.28 -20.85 -0.59
CA PRO A 82 14.30 -21.99 -1.49
C PRO A 82 15.63 -22.73 -1.43
N LYS A 83 15.61 -24.02 -1.80
CA LYS A 83 16.79 -24.87 -1.79
C LYS A 83 17.96 -24.19 -2.51
N ASP A 84 19.15 -24.32 -1.93
CA ASP A 84 20.41 -23.78 -2.49
C ASP A 84 20.41 -22.27 -2.76
N THR A 85 19.43 -21.51 -2.22
CA THR A 85 19.34 -20.07 -2.32
C THR A 85 19.89 -19.40 -1.07
N LYS A 86 20.83 -18.46 -1.26
CA LYS A 86 21.56 -17.77 -0.15
C LYS A 86 21.65 -16.29 -0.41
N LEU A 87 21.74 -15.50 0.68
CA LEU A 87 22.03 -14.09 0.61
C LEU A 87 23.38 -13.86 -0.09
N LYS A 88 23.35 -13.16 -1.22
CA LYS A 88 24.53 -12.81 -2.00
C LYS A 88 25.03 -11.40 -1.72
N ASN A 89 24.10 -10.44 -1.60
CA ASN A 89 24.42 -9.04 -1.39
C ASN A 89 23.39 -8.39 -0.48
N GLN A 90 23.84 -7.41 0.27
CA GLN A 90 23.00 -6.56 1.11
C GLN A 90 23.55 -5.14 1.08
N GLU A 91 22.67 -4.17 0.84
CA GLU A 91 23.04 -2.75 0.86
C GLU A 91 21.91 -1.89 1.44
N ILE A 92 22.29 -0.81 2.12
CA ILE A 92 21.38 0.22 2.60
C ILE A 92 21.61 1.47 1.76
N ILE A 93 20.55 1.99 1.17
CA ILE A 93 20.58 3.23 0.42
C ILE A 93 19.70 4.27 1.10
N LYS A 94 20.15 5.53 1.07
CA LYS A 94 19.35 6.66 1.53
C LYS A 94 18.36 7.06 0.44
N THR A 95 17.11 7.27 0.83
CA THR A 95 16.05 7.78 -0.04
C THR A 95 15.63 9.18 0.44
N SER A 96 14.77 9.85 -0.32
CA SER A 96 14.20 11.14 0.10
C SER A 96 13.36 11.02 1.38
N ASN A 97 12.86 9.81 1.69
CA ASN A 97 11.92 9.55 2.78
C ASN A 97 12.50 8.62 3.87
N GLY A 98 13.82 8.38 3.88
CA GLY A 98 14.45 7.52 4.87
C GLY A 98 15.49 6.59 4.28
N GLU A 99 15.48 5.34 4.71
CA GLU A 99 16.42 4.31 4.28
C GLU A 99 15.70 3.14 3.62
N ARG A 100 16.37 2.51 2.66
CA ARG A 100 15.94 1.28 2.01
C ARG A 100 17.07 0.25 2.10
N LEU A 101 16.77 -0.90 2.67
CA LEU A 101 17.61 -2.08 2.66
C LEU A 101 17.22 -2.95 1.46
N ILE A 102 18.21 -3.33 0.67
CA ILE A 102 18.05 -4.24 -0.47
C ILE A 102 18.88 -5.48 -0.20
N GLN A 103 18.25 -6.63 -0.18
CA GLN A 103 18.88 -7.94 0.00
C GLN A 103 18.65 -8.78 -1.25
N THR A 104 19.72 -9.22 -1.89
CA THR A 104 19.67 -10.08 -3.08
C THR A 104 20.04 -11.52 -2.70
N PHE A 105 19.14 -12.43 -2.96
CA PHE A 105 19.32 -13.87 -2.76
C PHE A 105 19.51 -14.55 -4.11
N ASN A 106 20.54 -15.36 -4.21
CA ASN A 106 20.86 -16.10 -5.44
C ASN A 106 20.98 -17.58 -5.13
N GLY A 107 20.56 -18.40 -6.10
CA GLY A 107 20.61 -19.86 -6.03
C GLY A 107 19.82 -20.50 -7.14
N GLU A 108 19.19 -21.61 -6.85
CA GLU A 108 18.29 -22.31 -7.80
C GLU A 108 17.08 -21.41 -8.14
N SER A 109 16.60 -20.64 -7.16
CA SER A 109 15.54 -19.63 -7.35
C SER A 109 15.98 -18.30 -6.71
N SER A 110 16.20 -17.29 -7.57
CA SER A 110 16.71 -16.00 -7.12
C SER A 110 15.58 -15.02 -6.79
N PHE A 111 15.77 -14.18 -5.75
CA PHE A 111 14.81 -13.13 -5.40
C PHE A 111 15.50 -11.93 -4.74
N THR A 112 14.79 -10.82 -4.71
CA THR A 112 15.20 -9.62 -3.98
C THR A 112 14.17 -9.30 -2.91
N LEU A 113 14.64 -9.08 -1.68
CA LEU A 113 13.85 -8.59 -0.56
C LEU A 113 14.23 -7.13 -0.29
N ILE A 114 13.24 -6.27 -0.21
CA ILE A 114 13.40 -4.85 0.10
C ILE A 114 12.63 -4.54 1.38
N GLN A 115 13.29 -3.85 2.31
CA GLN A 115 12.71 -3.25 3.50
C GLN A 115 12.92 -1.74 3.40
N GLU A 116 11.86 -0.94 3.53
CA GLU A 116 11.92 0.52 3.44
C GLU A 116 11.22 1.17 4.63
N THR A 117 11.81 2.22 5.18
CA THR A 117 11.19 2.98 6.28
C THR A 117 9.92 3.69 5.82
N ASN A 118 8.85 3.60 6.64
CA ASN A 118 7.59 4.30 6.42
C ASN A 118 7.59 5.64 7.16
N ASN A 119 7.90 6.74 6.48
CA ASN A 119 7.92 8.07 7.10
C ASN A 119 6.59 8.83 7.02
N ASN A 120 5.61 8.34 6.27
CA ASN A 120 4.34 9.01 6.10
C ASN A 120 3.18 8.02 6.19
N LEU A 121 2.25 8.30 7.09
CA LEU A 121 0.91 7.69 7.17
C LEU A 121 0.09 7.87 5.87
N GLU A 122 0.60 8.63 4.89
CA GLU A 122 -0.03 8.80 3.56
C GLU A 122 0.11 7.57 2.64
N TYR A 123 0.88 6.54 3.04
CA TYR A 123 1.05 5.32 2.24
C TYR A 123 -0.18 4.42 2.16
N THR A 124 -1.22 4.70 2.95
CA THR A 124 -2.48 3.95 2.89
C THR A 124 -3.23 4.09 1.56
N ASN A 125 -2.78 4.97 0.66
CA ASN A 125 -3.35 5.17 -0.67
C ASN A 125 -2.42 4.76 -1.83
N LYS A 126 -1.30 4.09 -1.57
CA LYS A 126 -0.56 3.45 -2.66
C LYS A 126 -1.49 2.40 -3.27
N PHE A 127 -1.72 2.51 -4.57
CA PHE A 127 -2.36 1.45 -5.34
C PHE A 127 -1.48 0.21 -5.23
N CYS A 128 -1.89 -0.72 -4.37
CA CYS A 128 -1.23 -1.99 -4.29
C CYS A 128 -1.70 -2.82 -5.50
N GLU A 129 -0.77 -3.12 -6.39
CA GLU A 129 -1.02 -4.04 -7.49
C GLU A 129 -1.03 -5.47 -6.93
N GLY A 130 -1.96 -6.31 -7.44
CA GLY A 130 -2.07 -7.70 -7.02
C GLY A 130 -3.34 -8.04 -6.23
N GLU A 131 -3.47 -9.31 -5.86
CA GLU A 131 -4.57 -9.82 -5.05
C GLU A 131 -4.30 -9.59 -3.56
N PRO A 132 -5.29 -9.15 -2.76
CA PRO A 132 -5.10 -8.99 -1.33
C PRO A 132 -4.97 -10.35 -0.63
N ILE A 133 -4.02 -10.44 0.28
CA ILE A 133 -3.73 -11.62 1.10
C ILE A 133 -3.55 -11.23 2.56
N ILE A 134 -3.59 -12.23 3.45
CA ILE A 134 -3.27 -12.05 4.87
C ILE A 134 -1.98 -12.79 5.18
N LEU A 135 -1.00 -12.06 5.71
CA LEU A 135 0.30 -12.56 6.13
C LEU A 135 0.45 -12.31 7.63
N ASN A 136 0.45 -13.36 8.45
CA ASN A 136 0.71 -13.24 9.90
C ASN A 136 0.00 -12.04 10.57
N ASP A 137 -1.29 -11.88 10.32
CA ASP A 137 -2.16 -10.80 10.83
C ASP A 137 -1.99 -9.42 10.14
N VAL A 138 -1.15 -9.29 9.13
CA VAL A 138 -1.07 -8.08 8.30
C VAL A 138 -1.65 -8.30 6.92
N THR A 139 -2.22 -7.26 6.33
CA THR A 139 -2.70 -7.29 4.95
C THR A 139 -1.53 -7.06 4.01
N GLY A 140 -1.38 -7.96 3.03
CA GLY A 140 -0.44 -7.82 1.93
C GLY A 140 -1.14 -7.92 0.58
N TYR A 141 -0.36 -7.82 -0.49
CA TYR A 141 -0.80 -7.94 -1.87
C TYR A 141 0.19 -8.79 -2.65
N ILE A 142 -0.32 -9.73 -3.45
CA ILE A 142 0.50 -10.65 -4.23
C ILE A 142 0.11 -10.59 -5.71
N ASP A 143 1.09 -10.61 -6.59
CA ASP A 143 0.94 -10.84 -8.02
C ASP A 143 1.80 -12.04 -8.49
N ASP A 144 1.96 -12.22 -9.80
CA ASP A 144 2.72 -13.34 -10.36
C ASP A 144 4.22 -13.29 -10.03
N TYR A 145 4.77 -12.12 -9.68
CA TYR A 145 6.21 -11.91 -9.54
C TYR A 145 6.60 -11.24 -8.24
N SER A 146 5.63 -10.79 -7.45
CA SER A 146 5.92 -10.01 -6.27
C SER A 146 4.91 -10.19 -5.15
N ILE A 147 5.35 -9.85 -3.93
CA ILE A 147 4.52 -9.75 -2.75
C ILE A 147 4.92 -8.51 -1.95
N THR A 148 3.93 -7.75 -1.51
CA THR A 148 4.12 -6.50 -0.75
C THR A 148 3.28 -6.53 0.51
N TRP A 149 3.82 -6.08 1.64
CA TRP A 149 3.07 -5.85 2.88
C TRP A 149 3.68 -4.70 3.68
N TYR A 150 2.98 -4.29 4.74
CA TYR A 150 3.32 -3.12 5.54
C TYR A 150 3.11 -3.41 7.02
N ASP A 151 3.97 -2.88 7.86
CA ASP A 151 3.73 -2.68 9.29
C ASP A 151 3.78 -1.18 9.64
N ASP A 152 3.74 -0.84 10.93
CA ASP A 152 3.72 0.54 11.39
C ASP A 152 5.00 1.32 11.03
N ASN A 153 6.13 0.64 10.86
CA ASN A 153 7.45 1.24 10.69
C ASN A 153 8.02 1.06 9.29
N TYR A 154 7.67 -0.04 8.61
CA TYR A 154 8.32 -0.44 7.37
C TYR A 154 7.33 -0.91 6.31
N SER A 155 7.74 -0.77 5.07
CA SER A 155 7.17 -1.48 3.93
C SER A 155 8.15 -2.56 3.46
N TYR A 156 7.60 -3.68 3.03
CA TYR A 156 8.34 -4.84 2.57
C TYR A 156 7.90 -5.23 1.17
N TYR A 157 8.86 -5.63 0.38
CA TYR A 157 8.62 -6.05 -0.99
C TYR A 157 9.57 -7.19 -1.37
N ILE A 158 9.01 -8.31 -1.84
CA ILE A 158 9.77 -9.39 -2.44
C ILE A 158 9.43 -9.46 -3.92
N VAL A 159 10.44 -9.55 -4.76
CA VAL A 159 10.30 -9.71 -6.20
C VAL A 159 11.16 -10.84 -6.71
N SER A 160 10.58 -11.67 -7.60
CA SER A 160 11.27 -12.75 -8.28
C SER A 160 10.59 -13.08 -9.61
N LYS A 161 11.37 -13.55 -10.56
CA LYS A 161 10.88 -14.15 -11.80
C LYS A 161 10.94 -15.68 -11.76
N ASP A 162 11.60 -16.23 -10.75
CA ASP A 162 11.90 -17.64 -10.62
C ASP A 162 10.98 -18.35 -9.62
N LEU A 163 10.33 -17.59 -8.73
CA LEU A 163 9.47 -18.09 -7.66
C LEU A 163 8.01 -18.14 -8.09
N SER A 164 7.32 -19.18 -7.65
CA SER A 164 5.85 -19.25 -7.68
C SER A 164 5.23 -18.37 -6.58
N GLN A 165 3.96 -18.01 -6.70
CA GLN A 165 3.21 -17.30 -5.67
C GLN A 165 3.25 -18.02 -4.31
N ASN A 166 3.20 -19.34 -4.29
CA ASN A 166 3.29 -20.13 -3.06
C ASN A 166 4.65 -19.99 -2.37
N GLU A 167 5.74 -19.95 -3.13
CA GLU A 167 7.08 -19.74 -2.59
C GLU A 167 7.26 -18.31 -2.10
N LEU A 168 6.74 -17.30 -2.83
CA LEU A 168 6.70 -15.91 -2.37
C LEU A 168 5.98 -15.79 -1.02
N LEU A 169 4.82 -16.44 -0.88
CA LEU A 169 4.05 -16.51 0.35
C LEU A 169 4.84 -17.18 1.49
N GLN A 170 5.52 -18.29 1.22
CA GLN A 170 6.32 -18.99 2.23
C GLN A 170 7.48 -18.13 2.73
N ILE A 171 8.19 -17.45 1.82
CA ILE A 171 9.28 -16.54 2.19
C ILE A 171 8.73 -15.37 3.02
N ALA A 172 7.68 -14.69 2.53
CA ALA A 172 7.07 -13.55 3.22
C ALA A 172 6.54 -13.93 4.61
N SER A 173 5.84 -15.07 4.73
CA SER A 173 5.34 -15.56 6.02
C SER A 173 6.45 -15.98 6.98
N SER A 174 7.64 -16.28 6.47
CA SER A 174 8.81 -16.65 7.29
C SER A 174 9.57 -15.43 7.82
N ILE A 175 9.27 -14.24 7.33
CA ILE A 175 9.89 -13.01 7.80
C ILE A 175 9.26 -12.66 9.14
N THR A 176 10.05 -12.73 10.20
CA THR A 176 9.64 -12.28 11.52
C THR A 176 10.17 -10.88 11.75
N SER A 177 9.28 -9.96 12.13
CA SER A 177 9.73 -8.76 12.83
C SER A 177 10.41 -9.21 14.13
N PRO A 178 11.55 -8.63 14.56
CA PRO A 178 12.13 -8.96 15.83
C PRO A 178 11.08 -8.67 16.91
N THR A 179 10.61 -9.73 17.55
CA THR A 179 9.70 -9.60 18.69
C THR A 179 10.53 -8.99 19.81
N ILE A 180 10.35 -7.71 20.09
CA ILE A 180 10.90 -7.07 21.28
C ILE A 180 10.25 -7.76 22.47
N ILE A 181 10.91 -8.75 23.01
CA ILE A 181 10.55 -9.31 24.32
C ILE A 181 10.90 -8.23 25.35
N LYS A 182 9.86 -7.52 25.81
CA LYS A 182 9.97 -6.59 26.95
C LYS A 182 10.02 -7.36 28.25
#